data_3258215e2cb636e4e713860bdbfea2f6
#
_entry.id   3258215e2cb636e4e713860bdbfea2f6
#
_cell.length_a   1.000
_cell.length_b   1.000
_cell.length_c   1.000
_cell.angle_alpha   90.00
_cell.angle_beta   90.00
_cell.angle_gamma   90.00
#
_symmetry.space_group_name_H-M   'P 1'
#
loop_
_entity.id
_entity.type
_entity.pdbx_description
1 polymer ?
#
loop_
_entity_poly.entity_id
_entity_poly.type
_entity_poly.pdbx_seq_one_letter_code
_entity_poly.pdbx_strand_id
1 'polypeptide(L)'
;MPPVTTDLGVDTKAVVDARSQAVIQAVEHVAPTHLLWLPSSTLKGIIEHVERRAQEGAFLSCPLTREEEGIGIAGGLAIAGAKPLLIVQDNGLGNALTALTTFAQPYHLPILILVSQRGGLNEYNSMIHTLCERVDDILAAADLRCFKLDERVPVERWATTIVAAWEHAHMTHRPVIVLCNLLF
;
A
#
# COMPACT_ATOMS: atom_id res chain seq x y z
N MET A 1 -9.01 3.74 28.56
CA MET A 1 -7.70 4.12 29.12
C MET A 1 -7.22 5.34 28.34
N PRO A 2 -6.71 6.41 28.96
CA PRO A 2 -6.04 7.46 28.21
C PRO A 2 -4.79 6.84 27.55
N PRO A 3 -4.39 7.31 26.35
CA PRO A 3 -3.17 6.86 25.72
C PRO A 3 -1.99 7.13 26.66
N VAL A 4 -1.13 6.15 26.84
CA VAL A 4 0.14 6.34 27.54
C VAL A 4 0.98 7.24 26.62
N THR A 5 1.02 8.52 26.89
CA THR A 5 1.95 9.45 26.26
C THR A 5 3.33 9.16 26.85
N THR A 6 4.07 8.25 26.23
CA THR A 6 5.51 8.20 26.42
C THR A 6 6.11 9.32 25.57
N ASP A 7 6.27 10.50 26.18
CA ASP A 7 7.05 11.58 25.58
C ASP A 7 8.53 11.19 25.63
N LEU A 8 8.92 10.34 24.67
CA LEU A 8 10.32 9.96 24.45
C LEU A 8 11.00 10.89 23.41
N GLY A 9 10.41 12.06 23.15
CA GLY A 9 10.98 13.05 22.25
C GLY A 9 10.88 12.69 20.75
N VAL A 10 10.13 11.66 20.39
CA VAL A 10 9.86 11.33 18.98
C VAL A 10 8.60 12.06 18.54
N ASP A 11 8.73 12.99 17.63
CA ASP A 11 7.58 13.61 16.95
C ASP A 11 6.96 12.61 15.97
N THR A 12 6.00 11.82 16.46
CA THR A 12 5.29 10.82 15.66
C THR A 12 4.60 11.43 14.44
N LYS A 13 4.15 12.68 14.53
CA LYS A 13 3.55 13.38 13.40
C LYS A 13 4.57 13.65 12.30
N ALA A 14 5.76 14.14 12.66
CA ALA A 14 6.82 14.37 11.70
C ALA A 14 7.26 13.08 10.99
N VAL A 15 7.29 11.94 11.70
CA VAL A 15 7.59 10.62 11.13
C VAL A 15 6.51 10.21 10.12
N VAL A 16 5.23 10.30 10.49
CA VAL A 16 4.10 9.99 9.60
C VAL A 16 4.12 10.87 8.36
N ASP A 17 4.36 12.17 8.53
CA ASP A 17 4.41 13.13 7.43
C ASP A 17 5.57 12.81 6.48
N ALA A 18 6.78 12.54 6.99
CA ALA A 18 7.95 12.20 6.18
C ALA A 18 7.74 10.90 5.38
N ARG A 19 7.21 9.85 6.01
CA ARG A 19 6.92 8.57 5.36
C ARG A 19 5.82 8.71 4.30
N SER A 20 4.75 9.46 4.61
CA SER A 20 3.69 9.76 3.65
C SER A 20 4.21 10.53 2.43
N GLN A 21 5.08 11.52 2.65
CA GLN A 21 5.72 12.26 1.55
C GLN A 21 6.60 11.36 0.68
N ALA A 22 7.33 10.40 1.25
CA ALA A 22 8.12 9.45 0.47
C ALA A 22 7.24 8.55 -0.41
N VAL A 23 6.08 8.10 0.10
CA VAL A 23 5.09 7.36 -0.70
C VAL A 23 4.53 8.24 -1.82
N ILE A 24 4.16 9.48 -1.53
CA ILE A 24 3.66 10.45 -2.52
C ILE A 24 4.70 10.68 -3.62
N GLN A 25 5.96 10.89 -3.28
CA GLN A 25 7.05 11.05 -4.25
C GLN A 25 7.17 9.85 -5.18
N ALA A 26 7.04 8.63 -4.64
CA ALA A 26 7.05 7.42 -5.44
C ALA A 26 5.85 7.36 -6.41
N VAL A 27 4.64 7.66 -5.94
CA VAL A 27 3.42 7.70 -6.78
C VAL A 27 3.58 8.68 -7.93
N GLU A 28 4.08 9.88 -7.67
CA GLU A 28 4.35 10.89 -8.72
C GLU A 28 5.40 10.40 -9.73
N HIS A 29 6.43 9.69 -9.27
CA HIS A 29 7.50 9.20 -10.14
C HIS A 29 7.03 8.06 -11.05
N VAL A 30 6.28 7.08 -10.52
CA VAL A 30 5.79 5.94 -11.33
C VAL A 30 4.67 6.35 -12.29
N ALA A 31 4.00 7.47 -12.04
CA ALA A 31 2.96 8.05 -12.87
C ALA A 31 1.96 6.98 -13.36
N PRO A 32 1.19 6.37 -12.47
CA PRO A 32 0.21 5.35 -12.84
C PRO A 32 -0.87 5.96 -13.75
N THR A 33 -1.47 5.17 -14.61
CA THR A 33 -2.63 5.64 -15.40
C THR A 33 -3.92 5.65 -14.56
N HIS A 34 -4.03 4.72 -13.62
CA HIS A 34 -5.17 4.56 -12.72
C HIS A 34 -4.66 4.32 -11.30
N LEU A 35 -5.23 5.01 -10.36
CA LEU A 35 -4.94 4.84 -8.95
C LEU A 35 -6.23 4.42 -8.23
N LEU A 36 -6.21 3.19 -7.71
CA LEU A 36 -7.32 2.59 -6.99
C LEU A 36 -7.02 2.65 -5.49
N TRP A 37 -8.00 2.97 -4.65
CA TRP A 37 -7.74 3.10 -3.23
C TRP A 37 -8.96 2.85 -2.35
N LEU A 38 -8.72 2.38 -1.10
CA LEU A 38 -9.70 2.36 -0.04
C LEU A 38 -9.37 3.39 1.04
N PRO A 39 -10.38 4.04 1.66
CA PRO A 39 -10.17 4.95 2.78
C PRO A 39 -9.54 4.24 3.97
N SER A 40 -8.51 4.88 4.55
CA SER A 40 -7.91 4.48 5.82
C SER A 40 -7.40 5.72 6.54
N SER A 41 -7.51 5.76 7.87
CA SER A 41 -7.02 6.88 8.69
C SER A 41 -5.53 7.13 8.51
N THR A 42 -4.74 6.07 8.33
CA THR A 42 -3.28 6.16 8.11
C THR A 42 -2.90 6.64 6.72
N LEU A 43 -3.80 6.48 5.75
CA LEU A 43 -3.58 6.88 4.35
C LEU A 43 -4.15 8.27 4.03
N LYS A 44 -4.76 8.96 4.99
CA LYS A 44 -5.48 10.21 4.75
C LYS A 44 -4.68 11.22 3.93
N GLY A 45 -3.47 11.56 4.34
CA GLY A 45 -2.64 12.55 3.65
C GLY A 45 -2.24 12.11 2.23
N ILE A 46 -2.01 10.82 2.02
CA ILE A 46 -1.70 10.25 0.71
C ILE A 46 -2.93 10.33 -0.20
N ILE A 47 -4.12 9.94 0.31
CA ILE A 47 -5.36 9.95 -0.45
C ILE A 47 -5.77 11.38 -0.83
N GLU A 48 -5.67 12.34 0.09
CA GLU A 48 -5.95 13.76 -0.20
C GLU A 48 -5.03 14.30 -1.32
N HIS A 49 -3.76 13.90 -1.33
CA HIS A 49 -2.85 14.25 -2.43
C HIS A 49 -3.28 13.60 -3.75
N VAL A 50 -3.58 12.30 -3.72
CA VAL A 50 -4.04 11.52 -4.89
C VAL A 50 -5.29 12.15 -5.52
N GLU A 51 -6.30 12.46 -4.70
CA GLU A 51 -7.54 13.07 -5.18
C GLU A 51 -7.30 14.44 -5.84
N ARG A 52 -6.46 15.27 -5.25
CA ARG A 52 -6.08 16.56 -5.84
C ARG A 52 -5.38 16.37 -7.19
N ARG A 53 -4.41 15.44 -7.29
CA ARG A 53 -3.69 15.16 -8.54
C ARG A 53 -4.58 14.58 -9.62
N ALA A 54 -5.56 13.77 -9.24
CA ALA A 54 -6.57 13.26 -10.18
C ALA A 54 -7.45 14.39 -10.74
N GLN A 55 -7.86 15.37 -9.89
CA GLN A 55 -8.59 16.56 -10.35
C GLN A 55 -7.76 17.42 -11.31
N GLU A 56 -6.44 17.42 -11.18
CA GLU A 56 -5.49 18.07 -12.09
C GLU A 56 -5.24 17.23 -13.38
N GLY A 57 -5.82 16.05 -13.49
CA GLY A 57 -5.72 15.18 -14.67
C GLY A 57 -4.44 14.33 -14.74
N ALA A 58 -3.72 14.15 -13.63
CA ALA A 58 -2.48 13.38 -13.63
C ALA A 58 -2.73 11.87 -13.89
N PHE A 59 -3.82 11.33 -13.37
CA PHE A 59 -4.28 9.94 -13.51
C PHE A 59 -5.77 9.85 -13.20
N LEU A 60 -6.38 8.70 -13.48
CA LEU A 60 -7.75 8.44 -13.06
C LEU A 60 -7.75 7.89 -11.63
N SER A 61 -8.50 8.54 -10.73
CA SER A 61 -8.74 8.08 -9.36
C SER A 61 -9.98 7.21 -9.30
N CYS A 62 -9.88 6.07 -8.61
CA CYS A 62 -10.95 5.10 -8.48
C CYS A 62 -11.08 4.67 -7.01
N PRO A 63 -11.95 5.32 -6.22
CA PRO A 63 -12.27 4.86 -4.88
C PRO A 63 -13.01 3.52 -4.93
N LEU A 64 -12.64 2.61 -4.05
CA LEU A 64 -13.14 1.25 -3.99
C LEU A 64 -14.09 1.07 -2.80
N THR A 65 -14.93 0.04 -2.88
CA THR A 65 -15.78 -0.40 -1.77
C THR A 65 -15.17 -1.58 -1.01
N ARG A 66 -14.35 -2.40 -1.69
CA ARG A 66 -13.70 -3.60 -1.12
C ARG A 66 -12.34 -3.85 -1.79
N GLU A 67 -11.43 -4.46 -1.06
CA GLU A 67 -10.06 -4.70 -1.54
C GLU A 67 -10.01 -5.71 -2.69
N GLU A 68 -10.80 -6.77 -2.64
CA GLU A 68 -10.88 -7.77 -3.73
C GLU A 68 -11.41 -7.17 -5.04
N GLU A 69 -12.31 -6.19 -4.98
CA GLU A 69 -12.75 -5.42 -6.15
C GLU A 69 -11.56 -4.70 -6.79
N GLY A 70 -10.70 -4.10 -5.95
CA GLY A 70 -9.49 -3.42 -6.42
C GLY A 70 -8.54 -4.33 -7.19
N ILE A 71 -8.35 -5.58 -6.74
CA ILE A 71 -7.54 -6.56 -7.48
C ILE A 71 -8.17 -6.91 -8.81
N GLY A 72 -9.50 -7.09 -8.85
CA GLY A 72 -10.23 -7.38 -10.09
C GLY A 72 -10.11 -6.25 -11.12
N ILE A 73 -10.35 -5.01 -10.69
CA ILE A 73 -10.25 -3.82 -11.57
C ILE A 73 -8.80 -3.60 -12.01
N ALA A 74 -7.84 -3.63 -11.09
CA ALA A 74 -6.42 -3.46 -11.42
C ALA A 74 -5.94 -4.54 -12.41
N GLY A 75 -6.35 -5.78 -12.23
CA GLY A 75 -6.04 -6.87 -13.16
C GLY A 75 -6.62 -6.64 -14.54
N GLY A 76 -7.90 -6.25 -14.64
CA GLY A 76 -8.53 -5.89 -15.91
C GLY A 76 -7.83 -4.73 -16.61
N LEU A 77 -7.45 -3.70 -15.87
CA LEU A 77 -6.68 -2.56 -16.38
C LEU A 77 -5.30 -2.99 -16.88
N ALA A 78 -4.60 -3.86 -16.14
CA ALA A 78 -3.30 -4.38 -16.57
C ALA A 78 -3.40 -5.21 -17.85
N ILE A 79 -4.43 -6.05 -18.00
CA ILE A 79 -4.73 -6.80 -19.24
C ILE A 79 -4.99 -5.84 -20.42
N ALA A 80 -5.65 -4.72 -20.16
CA ALA A 80 -5.91 -3.68 -21.16
C ALA A 80 -4.67 -2.81 -21.48
N GLY A 81 -3.51 -3.09 -20.92
CA GLY A 81 -2.27 -2.34 -21.13
C GLY A 81 -2.16 -1.04 -20.33
N ALA A 82 -3.08 -0.79 -19.41
CA ALA A 82 -2.98 0.31 -18.45
C ALA A 82 -1.98 -0.02 -17.33
N LYS A 83 -1.60 1.00 -16.58
CA LYS A 83 -0.65 0.90 -15.45
C LYS A 83 -1.36 1.22 -14.14
N PRO A 84 -2.08 0.27 -13.54
CA PRO A 84 -2.80 0.48 -12.29
C PRO A 84 -1.86 0.44 -11.09
N LEU A 85 -2.16 1.28 -10.09
CA LEU A 85 -1.57 1.24 -8.74
C LEU A 85 -2.72 1.10 -7.73
N LEU A 86 -2.57 0.22 -6.75
CA LEU A 86 -3.56 0.02 -5.69
C LEU A 86 -2.99 0.46 -4.34
N ILE A 87 -3.77 1.23 -3.57
CA ILE A 87 -3.43 1.69 -2.22
C ILE A 87 -4.51 1.23 -1.24
N VAL A 88 -4.13 0.40 -0.28
CA VAL A 88 -5.06 -0.19 0.71
C VAL A 88 -4.40 -0.31 2.09
N GLN A 89 -5.17 -0.73 3.08
CA GLN A 89 -4.68 -1.11 4.40
C GLN A 89 -4.45 -2.63 4.48
N ASP A 90 -3.50 -3.07 5.29
CA ASP A 90 -3.12 -4.48 5.44
C ASP A 90 -4.24 -5.39 5.94
N ASN A 91 -5.15 -4.87 6.79
CA ASN A 91 -6.33 -5.64 7.21
C ASN A 91 -7.19 -6.07 6.01
N GLY A 92 -7.21 -5.29 4.94
CA GLY A 92 -7.93 -5.58 3.70
C GLY A 92 -7.25 -6.64 2.82
N LEU A 93 -5.98 -6.95 3.05
CA LEU A 93 -5.31 -8.03 2.32
C LEU A 93 -5.96 -9.39 2.55
N GLY A 94 -6.58 -9.59 3.72
CA GLY A 94 -7.40 -10.78 3.97
C GLY A 94 -8.53 -10.95 2.97
N ASN A 95 -9.22 -9.86 2.62
CA ASN A 95 -10.27 -9.85 1.60
C ASN A 95 -9.70 -10.08 0.19
N ALA A 96 -8.55 -9.47 -0.09
CA ALA A 96 -7.92 -9.53 -1.41
C ALA A 96 -7.19 -10.85 -1.71
N LEU A 97 -6.90 -11.68 -0.69
CA LEU A 97 -6.02 -12.84 -0.80
C LEU A 97 -6.49 -13.83 -1.88
N THR A 98 -7.77 -14.15 -1.93
CA THR A 98 -8.33 -15.03 -2.96
C THR A 98 -8.13 -14.45 -4.35
N ALA A 99 -8.46 -13.17 -4.57
CA ALA A 99 -8.29 -12.53 -5.87
C ALA A 99 -6.80 -12.43 -6.29
N LEU A 100 -5.89 -12.21 -5.34
CA LEU A 100 -4.46 -12.23 -5.59
C LEU A 100 -3.96 -13.60 -6.05
N THR A 101 -4.36 -14.67 -5.35
CA THR A 101 -3.83 -16.03 -5.57
C THR A 101 -4.54 -16.80 -6.68
N THR A 102 -5.80 -16.48 -7.00
CA THR A 102 -6.58 -17.16 -8.05
C THR A 102 -6.69 -16.37 -9.35
N PHE A 103 -6.38 -15.08 -9.33
CA PHE A 103 -6.45 -14.22 -10.51
C PHE A 103 -5.13 -13.50 -10.80
N ALA A 104 -4.69 -12.56 -9.94
CA ALA A 104 -3.54 -11.71 -10.29
C ALA A 104 -2.25 -12.51 -10.49
N GLN A 105 -1.97 -13.48 -9.62
CA GLN A 105 -0.76 -14.29 -9.66
C GLN A 105 -0.76 -15.30 -10.82
N PRO A 106 -1.80 -16.15 -11.01
CA PRO A 106 -1.83 -17.13 -12.10
C PRO A 106 -1.87 -16.50 -13.50
N TYR A 107 -2.47 -15.33 -13.63
CA TYR A 107 -2.54 -14.61 -14.90
C TYR A 107 -1.36 -13.67 -15.15
N HIS A 108 -0.36 -13.68 -14.25
CA HIS A 108 0.86 -12.90 -14.39
C HIS A 108 0.59 -11.39 -14.57
N LEU A 109 -0.26 -10.83 -13.70
CA LEU A 109 -0.68 -9.43 -13.81
C LEU A 109 0.26 -8.50 -13.03
N PRO A 110 0.91 -7.53 -13.69
CA PRO A 110 1.82 -6.59 -13.05
C PRO A 110 1.04 -5.51 -12.29
N ILE A 111 0.77 -5.76 -11.02
CA ILE A 111 0.06 -4.83 -10.15
C ILE A 111 0.97 -4.47 -8.96
N LEU A 112 1.26 -3.19 -8.78
CA LEU A 112 1.85 -2.72 -7.52
C LEU A 112 0.74 -2.42 -6.52
N ILE A 113 0.87 -2.93 -5.30
CA ILE A 113 -0.05 -2.72 -4.19
C ILE A 113 0.74 -2.08 -3.05
N LEU A 114 0.46 -0.81 -2.77
CA LEU A 114 0.98 -0.09 -1.61
C LEU A 114 0.03 -0.32 -0.44
N VAL A 115 0.57 -0.82 0.64
CA VAL A 115 -0.24 -1.26 1.78
C VAL A 115 0.22 -0.55 3.03
N SER A 116 -0.66 0.20 3.67
CA SER A 116 -0.36 0.77 4.98
C SER A 116 -0.41 -0.32 6.03
N GLN A 117 0.76 -0.64 6.61
CA GLN A 117 0.88 -1.68 7.64
C GLN A 117 0.42 -1.15 9.00
N ARG A 118 -0.35 -1.98 9.71
CA ARG A 118 -0.90 -1.74 11.04
C ARG A 118 -0.51 -2.89 12.00
N GLY A 119 -1.09 -2.92 13.20
CA GLY A 119 -0.96 -4.04 14.15
C GLY A 119 0.35 -4.11 14.94
N GLY A 120 1.25 -3.13 14.81
CA GLY A 120 2.51 -3.06 15.56
C GLY A 120 2.34 -2.47 16.96
N LEU A 121 3.47 -2.21 17.63
CA LEU A 121 3.49 -1.46 18.89
C LEU A 121 2.79 -0.11 18.70
N ASN A 122 2.06 0.34 19.71
CA ASN A 122 1.25 1.57 19.70
C ASN A 122 0.02 1.56 18.77
N GLU A 123 -0.33 0.43 18.15
CA GLU A 123 -1.61 0.32 17.46
C GLU A 123 -2.77 0.43 18.47
N TYR A 124 -3.61 1.43 18.28
CA TYR A 124 -4.73 1.72 19.18
C TYR A 124 -6.02 0.94 18.86
N ASN A 125 -6.11 0.35 17.65
CA ASN A 125 -7.28 -0.41 17.24
C ASN A 125 -7.09 -1.90 17.51
N SER A 126 -7.64 -2.38 18.62
CA SER A 126 -7.52 -3.78 19.04
C SER A 126 -8.10 -4.79 18.04
N MET A 127 -9.02 -4.37 17.15
CA MET A 127 -9.71 -5.28 16.23
C MET A 127 -8.85 -5.76 15.07
N ILE A 128 -7.79 -5.03 14.72
CA ILE A 128 -6.97 -5.33 13.55
C ILE A 128 -5.70 -6.11 13.87
N HIS A 129 -5.29 -6.20 15.14
CA HIS A 129 -4.03 -6.83 15.55
C HIS A 129 -3.89 -8.27 15.03
N THR A 130 -4.92 -9.09 15.17
CA THR A 130 -4.84 -10.52 14.85
C THR A 130 -4.40 -10.78 13.42
N LEU A 131 -4.95 -10.07 12.45
CA LEU A 131 -4.56 -10.23 11.04
C LEU A 131 -3.28 -9.46 10.73
N CYS A 132 -3.20 -8.20 11.15
CA CYS A 132 -2.09 -7.31 10.76
C CYS A 132 -0.74 -7.76 11.32
N GLU A 133 -0.70 -8.38 12.51
CA GLU A 133 0.52 -8.99 13.07
C GLU A 133 0.98 -10.23 12.29
N ARG A 134 0.10 -10.85 11.49
CA ARG A 134 0.37 -12.06 10.72
C ARG A 134 0.46 -11.82 9.21
N VAL A 135 0.32 -10.59 8.77
CA VAL A 135 0.27 -10.29 7.33
C VAL A 135 1.52 -10.76 6.59
N ASP A 136 2.70 -10.61 7.18
CA ASP A 136 3.96 -11.07 6.60
C ASP A 136 3.94 -12.60 6.37
N ASP A 137 3.50 -13.37 7.36
CA ASP A 137 3.40 -14.83 7.31
C ASP A 137 2.36 -15.29 6.26
N ILE A 138 1.23 -14.59 6.20
CA ILE A 138 0.15 -14.87 5.24
C ILE A 138 0.62 -14.64 3.80
N LEU A 139 1.30 -13.54 3.54
CA LEU A 139 1.84 -13.22 2.22
C LEU A 139 2.92 -14.22 1.80
N ALA A 140 3.80 -14.60 2.73
CA ALA A 140 4.83 -15.60 2.50
C ALA A 140 4.23 -16.99 2.22
N ALA A 141 3.22 -17.41 2.98
CA ALA A 141 2.52 -18.69 2.76
C ALA A 141 1.78 -18.74 1.41
N ALA A 142 1.35 -17.58 0.90
CA ALA A 142 0.69 -17.45 -0.40
C ALA A 142 1.68 -17.26 -1.57
N ASP A 143 2.98 -17.30 -1.34
CA ASP A 143 4.05 -17.00 -2.32
C ASP A 143 3.87 -15.63 -3.01
N LEU A 144 3.34 -14.65 -2.28
CA LEU A 144 3.16 -13.29 -2.76
C LEU A 144 4.41 -12.47 -2.51
N ARG A 145 4.94 -11.84 -3.56
CA ARG A 145 6.14 -11.03 -3.46
C ARG A 145 5.87 -9.77 -2.63
N CYS A 146 6.58 -9.65 -1.51
CA CYS A 146 6.41 -8.55 -0.57
C CYS A 146 7.75 -7.88 -0.24
N PHE A 147 7.74 -6.55 -0.17
CA PHE A 147 8.82 -5.72 0.38
C PHE A 147 8.26 -4.92 1.55
N LYS A 148 9.10 -4.68 2.57
CA LYS A 148 8.68 -4.00 3.79
C LYS A 148 9.46 -2.71 4.00
N LEU A 149 8.74 -1.64 4.25
CA LEU A 149 9.25 -0.32 4.59
C LEU A 149 8.79 0.03 6.02
N ASP A 150 9.71 -0.02 6.95
CA ASP A 150 9.49 0.25 8.37
C ASP A 150 10.68 1.03 8.96
N GLU A 151 10.81 1.07 10.28
CA GLU A 151 11.88 1.78 10.99
C GLU A 151 13.29 1.30 10.65
N ARG A 152 13.45 0.10 10.09
CA ARG A 152 14.73 -0.47 9.66
C ARG A 152 15.22 0.07 8.32
N VAL A 153 14.32 0.70 7.57
CA VAL A 153 14.65 1.29 6.26
C VAL A 153 14.63 2.82 6.37
N PRO A 154 15.74 3.51 6.14
CA PRO A 154 15.77 4.97 6.14
C PRO A 154 14.73 5.55 5.20
N VAL A 155 14.00 6.58 5.64
CA VAL A 155 12.85 7.15 4.91
C VAL A 155 13.26 7.69 3.53
N GLU A 156 14.48 8.14 3.39
CA GLU A 156 15.06 8.64 2.12
C GLU A 156 15.12 7.56 1.04
N ARG A 157 15.09 6.29 1.44
CA ARG A 157 15.10 5.14 0.53
C ARG A 157 13.69 4.64 0.16
N TRP A 158 12.65 5.12 0.83
CA TRP A 158 11.30 4.60 0.62
C TRP A 158 10.82 4.84 -0.81
N ALA A 159 10.93 6.07 -1.30
CA ALA A 159 10.48 6.41 -2.65
C ALA A 159 11.19 5.54 -3.72
N THR A 160 12.52 5.42 -3.65
CA THR A 160 13.29 4.61 -4.60
C THR A 160 12.98 3.12 -4.50
N THR A 161 12.70 2.61 -3.30
CA THR A 161 12.30 1.20 -3.11
C THR A 161 10.92 0.92 -3.71
N ILE A 162 9.95 1.84 -3.54
CA ILE A 162 8.62 1.71 -4.15
C ILE A 162 8.71 1.75 -5.69
N VAL A 163 9.52 2.65 -6.24
CA VAL A 163 9.77 2.72 -7.69
C VAL A 163 10.39 1.41 -8.19
N ALA A 164 11.40 0.89 -7.49
CA ALA A 164 12.00 -0.38 -7.86
C ALA A 164 11.01 -1.57 -7.76
N ALA A 165 10.10 -1.55 -6.79
CA ALA A 165 9.03 -2.55 -6.66
C ALA A 165 8.03 -2.47 -7.83
N TRP A 166 7.70 -1.25 -8.28
CA TRP A 166 6.91 -1.02 -9.49
C TRP A 166 7.56 -1.61 -10.73
N GLU A 167 8.83 -1.29 -10.95
CA GLU A 167 9.61 -1.85 -12.06
C GLU A 167 9.69 -3.37 -12.00
N HIS A 168 9.91 -3.90 -10.77
CA HIS A 168 9.95 -5.33 -10.54
C HIS A 168 8.62 -6.02 -10.90
N ALA A 169 7.47 -5.45 -10.54
CA ALA A 169 6.16 -5.98 -10.89
C ALA A 169 6.00 -6.09 -12.43
N HIS A 170 6.38 -5.04 -13.15
CA HIS A 170 6.27 -5.00 -14.61
C HIS A 170 7.29 -5.92 -15.31
N MET A 171 8.51 -6.03 -14.77
CA MET A 171 9.56 -6.90 -15.32
C MET A 171 9.24 -8.38 -15.12
N THR A 172 8.68 -8.74 -13.96
CA THR A 172 8.37 -10.13 -13.62
C THR A 172 6.96 -10.56 -14.02
N HIS A 173 6.13 -9.62 -14.44
CA HIS A 173 4.70 -9.83 -14.68
C HIS A 173 4.01 -10.48 -13.49
N ARG A 174 4.18 -9.93 -12.29
CA ARG A 174 3.58 -10.45 -11.06
C ARG A 174 3.04 -9.33 -10.17
N PRO A 175 2.02 -9.60 -9.36
CA PRO A 175 1.64 -8.66 -8.31
C PRO A 175 2.77 -8.53 -7.30
N VAL A 176 3.06 -7.29 -6.89
CA VAL A 176 4.06 -6.97 -5.88
C VAL A 176 3.40 -6.12 -4.81
N ILE A 177 3.66 -6.47 -3.56
CA ILE A 177 3.15 -5.78 -2.38
C ILE A 177 4.29 -5.02 -1.72
N VAL A 178 4.05 -3.77 -1.35
CA VAL A 178 4.94 -2.99 -0.49
C VAL A 178 4.18 -2.64 0.78
N LEU A 179 4.58 -3.25 1.90
CA LEU A 179 4.07 -2.93 3.22
C LEU A 179 4.77 -1.69 3.73
N CYS A 180 4.04 -0.61 3.93
CA CYS A 180 4.54 0.67 4.43
C CYS A 180 4.04 0.88 5.86
N ASN A 181 4.92 0.77 6.87
CA ASN A 181 4.58 1.15 8.22
C ASN A 181 4.65 2.68 8.33
N LEU A 182 3.50 3.34 8.19
CA LEU A 182 3.42 4.80 8.24
C LEU A 182 3.46 5.35 9.66
N LEU A 183 3.15 4.54 10.67
CA LEU A 183 2.99 5.00 12.06
C LEU A 183 4.27 4.89 12.91
N PHE A 184 5.08 3.86 12.70
CA PHE A 184 6.23 3.56 13.59
C PHE A 184 7.43 2.97 12.85
#